data_3a7b49a993e23f25f66cea8f1845182c
#
_entry.id   3a7b49a993e23f25f66cea8f1845182c
#
_cell.length_a   1.000
_cell.length_b   1.000
_cell.length_c   1.000
_cell.angle_alpha   90.00
_cell.angle_beta   90.00
_cell.angle_gamma   90.00
#
_symmetry.space_group_name_H-M   'P 1'
#
loop_
_entity.id
_entity.type
_entity.pdbx_description
1 polymer ?
#
loop_
_entity_poly.entity_id
_entity_poly.type
_entity_poly.pdbx_seq_one_letter_code
_entity_poly.pdbx_strand_id
1 'polypeptide(L)'
;MFLKTFFPSAIDTSMYCHRTSNGNGLFKVSVSLITKGDGRQNSWSLGNCSSNQMFDSHMTQTTSCCMTLGNYTLKCKDSGGNGWSGGFITVQGKKYCEHFDTGYEVSEEVFVNGMQIPNFV
;
A
#
# COMPACT_ATOMS: atom_id res chain seq x y z
N MET A 1 -15.63 29.70 4.83
CA MET A 1 -15.37 28.93 5.03
C MET A 1 -15.21 28.53 5.06
N PHE A 2 -15.51 28.64 4.97
CA PHE A 2 -15.44 27.82 5.15
C PHE A 2 -15.34 27.15 5.22
N LEU A 3 -15.72 27.18 5.13
CA LEU A 3 -15.74 26.23 5.30
C LEU A 3 -15.58 25.58 5.14
N LYS A 4 -15.75 25.63 5.01
CA LYS A 4 -15.66 24.64 4.94
C LYS A 4 -15.16 24.06 5.29
N THR A 5 -15.41 24.33 5.19
CA THR A 5 -15.02 23.46 5.40
C THR A 5 -14.61 22.84 5.68
N PHE A 6 -14.88 22.84 5.82
CA PHE A 6 -14.57 21.87 5.98
C PHE A 6 -14.70 21.20 6.29
N PHE A 7 -15.28 21.03 6.14
CA PHE A 7 -15.48 20.10 6.27
C PHE A 7 -15.49 19.31 6.09
N PRO A 8 -15.54 19.41 6.53
CA PRO A 8 -15.46 18.23 6.41
C PRO A 8 -16.33 17.59 5.74
N SER A 9 -17.21 17.96 5.82
CA SER A 9 -17.88 17.19 5.14
C SER A 9 -17.46 17.20 3.93
N ALA A 10 -16.90 18.02 3.91
CA ALA A 10 -16.40 17.91 2.74
C ALA A 10 -15.55 16.77 2.77
N ILE A 11 -16.06 15.77 3.23
CA ILE A 11 -15.37 14.59 3.07
C ILE A 11 -15.18 14.41 1.64
N ASP A 12 -13.95 14.32 1.29
CA ASP A 12 -13.59 14.03 -0.07
C ASP A 12 -13.98 12.59 -0.34
N THR A 13 -15.03 12.42 -1.09
CA THR A 13 -15.49 11.07 -1.38
C THR A 13 -14.49 10.28 -2.18
N SER A 14 -13.50 10.94 -2.80
CA SER A 14 -12.47 10.22 -3.51
C SER A 14 -11.58 9.40 -2.60
N MET A 15 -11.61 9.66 -1.29
CA MET A 15 -10.87 8.85 -0.33
C MET A 15 -11.54 7.52 -0.06
N TYR A 16 -12.78 7.36 -0.46
CA TYR A 16 -13.49 6.12 -0.25
C TYR A 16 -13.65 5.39 -1.57
N CYS A 17 -13.48 4.09 -1.54
CA CYS A 17 -13.71 3.27 -2.73
C CYS A 17 -14.99 2.46 -2.60
N HIS A 18 -15.52 2.35 -1.38
CA HIS A 18 -16.75 1.60 -1.16
C HIS A 18 -17.28 1.95 0.22
N ARG A 19 -18.61 1.99 0.35
CA ARG A 19 -19.23 2.24 1.63
C ARG A 19 -20.14 1.07 1.97
N THR A 20 -19.95 0.51 3.15
CA THR A 20 -20.74 -0.63 3.57
C THR A 20 -22.13 -0.21 3.99
N SER A 21 -23.03 -1.18 4.15
CA SER A 21 -24.41 -0.90 4.47
C SER A 21 -24.59 -0.30 5.86
N ASN A 22 -23.64 -0.53 6.76
CA ASN A 22 -23.75 0.05 8.10
C ASN A 22 -23.04 1.40 8.20
N GLY A 23 -22.68 2.00 7.08
CA GLY A 23 -22.12 3.32 7.08
C GLY A 23 -20.60 3.37 7.15
N ASN A 24 -19.94 2.25 7.40
CA ASN A 24 -18.49 2.23 7.41
C ASN A 24 -17.96 2.29 5.99
N GLY A 25 -16.91 3.04 5.80
CA GLY A 25 -16.32 3.18 4.49
C GLY A 25 -15.09 2.31 4.34
N LEU A 26 -14.80 1.97 3.11
CA LEU A 26 -13.53 1.41 2.74
C LEU A 26 -12.73 2.52 2.09
N PHE A 27 -11.48 2.65 2.48
CA PHE A 27 -10.63 3.74 2.05
C PHE A 27 -9.71 3.30 0.95
N LYS A 28 -9.38 4.23 0.06
CA LYS A 28 -8.34 3.99 -0.93
C LYS A 28 -7.00 4.07 -0.26
N VAL A 29 -6.23 3.01 -0.39
CA VAL A 29 -4.89 2.93 0.17
C VAL A 29 -3.93 2.76 -0.98
N SER A 30 -3.01 3.69 -1.12
CA SER A 30 -2.05 3.66 -2.21
C SER A 30 -0.86 2.80 -1.84
N VAL A 31 -0.56 1.83 -2.69
CA VAL A 31 0.56 0.92 -2.49
C VAL A 31 1.43 1.01 -3.73
N SER A 32 2.70 1.34 -3.55
CA SER A 32 3.63 1.45 -4.67
C SER A 32 4.79 0.50 -4.48
N LEU A 33 4.99 -0.39 -5.43
CA LEU A 33 6.14 -1.28 -5.45
C LEU A 33 7.19 -0.69 -6.37
N ILE A 34 8.39 -0.52 -5.86
CA ILE A 34 9.53 -0.03 -6.63
C ILE A 34 10.50 -1.21 -6.78
N THR A 35 10.64 -1.69 -8.00
CA THR A 35 11.51 -2.83 -8.28
C THR A 35 12.88 -2.37 -8.71
N LYS A 36 13.87 -3.20 -8.41
CA LYS A 36 15.23 -3.02 -8.90
C LYS A 36 15.55 -4.20 -9.81
N GLY A 37 16.56 -5.00 -9.53
CA GLY A 37 16.83 -6.19 -10.31
C GLY A 37 15.78 -7.27 -10.04
N ASP A 38 15.56 -8.15 -11.00
CA ASP A 38 14.67 -9.32 -10.85
C ASP A 38 13.25 -8.97 -10.44
N GLY A 39 12.74 -7.86 -10.97
CA GLY A 39 11.40 -7.41 -10.61
C GLY A 39 10.30 -8.44 -10.86
N ARG A 40 10.51 -9.33 -11.83
CA ARG A 40 9.50 -10.34 -12.14
C ARG A 40 9.30 -11.37 -11.04
N GLN A 41 10.25 -11.46 -10.12
CA GLN A 41 10.16 -12.38 -8.99
C GLN A 41 9.45 -11.75 -7.79
N ASN A 42 9.20 -10.44 -7.84
CA ASN A 42 8.70 -9.69 -6.71
C ASN A 42 7.18 -9.68 -6.70
N SER A 43 6.61 -9.86 -5.52
CA SER A 43 5.16 -9.74 -5.33
C SER A 43 4.88 -9.36 -3.90
N TRP A 44 3.63 -8.98 -3.62
CA TRP A 44 3.26 -8.55 -2.29
C TRP A 44 1.80 -8.83 -2.03
N SER A 45 1.44 -8.89 -0.76
CA SER A 45 0.04 -8.92 -0.35
C SER A 45 -0.12 -8.11 0.93
N LEU A 46 -1.27 -7.46 1.03
CA LEU A 46 -1.61 -6.63 2.18
C LEU A 46 -3.10 -6.82 2.44
N GLY A 47 -3.44 -7.64 3.43
CA GLY A 47 -4.80 -8.02 3.65
C GLY A 47 -5.36 -8.73 2.43
N ASN A 48 -6.50 -8.25 1.93
CA ASN A 48 -7.11 -8.81 0.74
C ASN A 48 -6.58 -8.21 -0.55
N CYS A 49 -5.65 -7.29 -0.46
CA CYS A 49 -5.08 -6.63 -1.62
C CYS A 49 -3.74 -7.26 -1.94
N SER A 50 -3.43 -7.42 -3.20
CA SER A 50 -2.16 -8.04 -3.58
C SER A 50 -1.79 -7.63 -4.98
N SER A 51 -0.52 -7.84 -5.31
CA SER A 51 -0.09 -7.69 -6.68
C SER A 51 -0.61 -8.88 -7.46
N ASN A 52 -1.17 -8.60 -8.61
CA ASN A 52 -1.78 -9.66 -9.42
C ASN A 52 -1.21 -9.70 -10.82
N GLN A 53 -0.05 -9.12 -11.02
CA GLN A 53 0.63 -9.14 -12.30
C GLN A 53 2.13 -9.13 -12.06
N MET A 54 2.87 -9.50 -13.08
CA MET A 54 4.33 -9.50 -12.99
C MET A 54 4.85 -8.09 -13.23
N PHE A 55 5.97 -7.81 -12.60
CA PHE A 55 6.60 -6.51 -12.70
C PHE A 55 7.92 -6.65 -13.45
N ASP A 56 8.27 -5.60 -14.18
CA ASP A 56 9.60 -5.55 -14.75
C ASP A 56 10.58 -5.00 -13.73
N SER A 57 11.87 -5.17 -14.00
CA SER A 57 12.89 -4.56 -13.17
C SER A 57 12.90 -3.05 -13.38
N HIS A 58 13.33 -2.34 -12.34
CA HIS A 58 13.52 -0.88 -12.39
C HIS A 58 12.25 -0.13 -12.75
N MET A 59 11.12 -0.55 -12.17
CA MET A 59 9.88 0.16 -12.42
C MET A 59 9.14 0.45 -11.13
N THR A 60 8.18 1.34 -11.22
CA THR A 60 7.28 1.66 -10.11
C THR A 60 5.88 1.29 -10.53
N GLN A 61 5.21 0.50 -9.71
CA GLN A 61 3.85 0.08 -9.97
C GLN A 61 2.98 0.48 -8.79
N THR A 62 1.99 1.31 -9.05
CA THR A 62 1.09 1.78 -7.99
C THR A 62 -0.25 1.07 -8.12
N THR A 63 -0.72 0.57 -6.99
CA THR A 63 -2.01 -0.11 -6.89
C THR A 63 -2.84 0.62 -5.85
N SER A 64 -4.11 0.78 -6.13
CA SER A 64 -5.04 1.37 -5.18
C SER A 64 -5.81 0.22 -4.53
N CYS A 65 -5.64 0.06 -3.23
CA CYS A 65 -6.33 -0.96 -2.46
C CYS A 65 -7.53 -0.36 -1.76
N CYS A 66 -8.55 -1.16 -1.56
CA CYS A 66 -9.78 -0.72 -0.91
C CYS A 66 -9.85 -1.43 0.43
N MET A 67 -9.64 -0.71 1.53
CA MET A 67 -9.41 -1.33 2.82
C MET A 67 -10.09 -0.59 3.95
N THR A 68 -10.41 -1.34 5.02
CA THR A 68 -10.81 -0.72 6.26
C THR A 68 -9.57 -0.24 7.01
N LEU A 69 -9.79 0.63 8.00
CA LEU A 69 -8.70 1.07 8.85
C LEU A 69 -8.30 -0.06 9.80
N GLY A 70 -7.04 -0.09 10.16
CA GLY A 70 -6.57 -1.08 11.13
C GLY A 70 -5.21 -1.63 10.80
N ASN A 71 -4.83 -2.68 11.50
CA ASN A 71 -3.53 -3.31 11.35
C ASN A 71 -3.61 -4.45 10.36
N TYR A 72 -2.60 -4.53 9.51
CA TYR A 72 -2.49 -5.58 8.49
C TYR A 72 -1.08 -6.11 8.45
N THR A 73 -0.94 -7.32 7.99
CA THR A 73 0.38 -7.88 7.73
C THR A 73 0.68 -7.71 6.26
N LEU A 74 1.77 -7.03 5.97
CA LEU A 74 2.27 -6.87 4.61
C LEU A 74 3.27 -8.00 4.38
N LYS A 75 3.06 -8.76 3.31
CA LYS A 75 4.00 -9.82 2.93
C LYS A 75 4.67 -9.42 1.65
N CYS A 76 5.99 -9.37 1.71
CA CYS A 76 6.83 -9.07 0.55
C CYS A 76 7.49 -10.37 0.14
N LYS A 77 7.35 -10.75 -1.13
CA LYS A 77 7.72 -12.07 -1.60
C LYS A 77 8.66 -12.00 -2.78
N ASP A 78 9.54 -12.99 -2.86
CA ASP A 78 10.45 -13.12 -3.98
C ASP A 78 10.55 -14.60 -4.37
N SER A 79 10.11 -14.92 -5.58
CA SER A 79 10.07 -16.32 -6.00
C SER A 79 11.45 -16.90 -6.24
N GLY A 80 12.45 -16.07 -6.44
CA GLY A 80 13.81 -16.53 -6.63
C GLY A 80 14.58 -16.77 -5.35
N GLY A 81 14.07 -16.31 -4.22
CA GLY A 81 14.70 -16.53 -2.93
C GLY A 81 15.86 -15.62 -2.60
N ASN A 82 16.04 -14.55 -3.35
CA ASN A 82 17.15 -13.62 -3.12
C ASN A 82 16.69 -12.23 -2.72
N GLY A 83 15.44 -12.11 -2.30
CA GLY A 83 14.92 -10.83 -1.84
C GLY A 83 14.65 -9.86 -2.98
N TRP A 84 14.56 -8.59 -2.64
CA TRP A 84 14.13 -7.56 -3.59
C TRP A 84 15.27 -6.73 -4.16
N SER A 85 16.51 -7.07 -3.84
CA SER A 85 17.68 -6.44 -4.46
C SER A 85 17.67 -4.91 -4.41
N GLY A 86 17.27 -4.37 -3.29
CA GLY A 86 17.19 -2.92 -3.10
C GLY A 86 15.83 -2.31 -3.40
N GLY A 87 14.90 -3.10 -3.92
CA GLY A 87 13.54 -2.63 -4.11
C GLY A 87 12.82 -2.49 -2.79
N PHE A 88 11.68 -1.81 -2.82
CA PHE A 88 10.88 -1.61 -1.62
C PHE A 88 9.45 -1.32 -2.02
N ILE A 89 8.60 -1.25 -1.01
CA ILE A 89 7.19 -0.95 -1.23
C ILE A 89 6.80 0.18 -0.29
N THR A 90 5.93 1.05 -0.75
CA THR A 90 5.37 2.07 0.12
C THR A 90 3.88 1.82 0.28
N VAL A 91 3.39 2.04 1.49
CA VAL A 91 1.97 2.01 1.79
C VAL A 91 1.64 3.31 2.47
N GLN A 92 0.75 4.08 1.88
CA GLN A 92 0.40 5.40 2.36
C GLN A 92 1.64 6.27 2.59
N GLY A 93 2.61 6.13 1.68
CA GLY A 93 3.81 6.95 1.70
C GLY A 93 4.94 6.47 2.60
N LYS A 94 4.72 5.44 3.39
CA LYS A 94 5.77 4.92 4.27
C LYS A 94 6.42 3.69 3.64
N LYS A 95 7.73 3.59 3.73
CA LYS A 95 8.49 2.49 3.14
C LYS A 95 8.46 1.24 4.01
N TYR A 96 8.41 0.11 3.34
CA TYR A 96 8.47 -1.21 3.97
C TYR A 96 9.33 -2.12 3.11
N CYS A 97 9.87 -3.14 3.72
CA CYS A 97 10.64 -4.20 3.06
C CYS A 97 11.87 -3.68 2.33
N GLU A 98 12.41 -2.56 2.74
CA GLU A 98 13.54 -1.98 2.02
C GLU A 98 14.85 -2.71 2.27
N HIS A 99 14.89 -3.61 3.27
CA HIS A 99 16.07 -4.41 3.56
C HIS A 99 15.82 -5.90 3.31
N PHE A 100 14.89 -6.21 2.45
CA PHE A 100 14.59 -7.58 2.10
C PHE A 100 15.60 -8.04 1.04
N ASP A 101 16.72 -8.53 1.53
CA ASP A 101 17.87 -8.84 0.66
C ASP A 101 18.11 -10.32 0.46
N THR A 102 17.46 -11.18 1.23
CA THR A 102 17.60 -12.63 1.10
C THR A 102 16.28 -13.28 1.44
N GLY A 103 16.05 -14.46 0.88
CA GLY A 103 14.90 -15.26 1.23
C GLY A 103 13.72 -15.07 0.30
N TYR A 104 12.68 -15.82 0.58
CA TYR A 104 11.48 -15.86 -0.26
C TYR A 104 10.38 -14.95 0.22
N GLU A 105 10.36 -14.58 1.49
CA GLU A 105 9.29 -13.77 2.04
C GLU A 105 9.74 -13.09 3.31
N VAL A 106 9.26 -11.88 3.50
CA VAL A 106 9.39 -11.15 4.76
C VAL A 106 8.06 -10.49 5.03
N SER A 107 7.71 -10.34 6.32
CA SER A 107 6.45 -9.73 6.72
C SER A 107 6.72 -8.53 7.59
N GLU A 108 5.91 -7.49 7.43
CA GLU A 108 5.94 -6.32 8.29
C GLU A 108 4.52 -5.90 8.63
N GLU A 109 4.37 -5.33 9.81
CA GLU A 109 3.06 -4.84 10.24
C GLU A 109 2.83 -3.45 9.69
N VAL A 110 1.64 -3.23 9.15
CA VAL A 110 1.26 -1.96 8.56
C VAL A 110 -0.03 -1.50 9.22
N PHE A 111 -0.03 -0.28 9.72
CA PHE A 111 -1.25 0.32 10.22
C PHE A 111 -1.84 1.22 9.14
N VAL A 112 -3.02 0.83 8.66
CA VAL A 112 -3.74 1.61 7.67
C VAL A 112 -4.62 2.60 8.40
N ASN A 113 -4.42 3.88 8.15
CA ASN A 113 -5.19 4.90 8.81
C ASN A 113 -5.86 5.79 7.78
N GLY A 114 -6.84 6.58 8.24
CA GLY A 114 -7.60 7.43 7.35
C GLY A 114 -6.93 8.75 7.04
N MET A 115 -5.81 9.04 7.69
CA MET A 115 -5.10 10.29 7.48
C MET A 115 -3.92 10.00 6.60
N GLN A 116 -4.09 10.22 5.32
CA GLN A 116 -3.06 9.87 4.37
C GLN A 116 -2.28 11.05 3.87
N ILE A 117 -2.38 12.17 4.52
CA ILE A 117 -1.70 13.37 4.08
C ILE A 117 -0.54 13.60 5.01
N PRO A 118 0.62 13.06 4.68
CA PRO A 118 1.72 13.04 5.62
C PRO A 118 2.25 14.42 5.96
N ASN A 119 2.12 15.36 5.07
CA ASN A 119 2.58 16.70 5.34
C ASN A 119 1.45 17.64 5.69
N PHE A 120 0.35 17.09 6.08
CA PHE A 120 -0.80 17.89 6.45
C PHE A 120 -0.52 18.56 7.78
N VAL A 121 -0.75 19.79 7.85
CA VAL A 121 -0.54 20.55 9.09
C VAL A 121 -1.74 21.39 9.38
#